data_829e41e0e53a4360cc44a6c3a2dea696
#
_entry.id   829e41e0e53a4360cc44a6c3a2dea696
#
_cell.length_a   1.000
_cell.length_b   1.000
_cell.length_c   1.000
_cell.angle_alpha   90.00
_cell.angle_beta   90.00
_cell.angle_gamma   90.00
#
_symmetry.space_group_name_H-M   'P 1'
#
loop_
_entity.id
_entity.type
_entity.pdbx_description
1 polymer ?
#
loop_
_entity_poly.entity_id
_entity_poly.type
_entity_poly.pdbx_seq_one_letter_code
_entity_poly.pdbx_strand_id
1 'polypeptide(L)'
;MIQNIQKFWDKNADRYDQGEQKSADVYKDILGRTNKYLDTEDNVLDFGCATGTKTIALAKSVRHIHGLDISPEMIRLANKKKEASNIQNVTFSSGTIFSQELEPASLDKIVSFAVIHLLEDKEEVIRRIHELLKPGGLFISVTACFKDKMTFKNRIGFISTLLMKKIGLIPLHLNMFKTSDVEHLMTAHHFKIMHAEKIFHGMSISFVAAEKEKGKGEV
;
A
#
# COMPACT_ATOMS: atom_id res chain seq x y z
N MET A 1 0.76 12.84 -16.38
CA MET A 1 0.32 12.87 -14.96
C MET A 1 1.26 12.09 -14.06
N ILE A 2 1.54 10.82 -14.30
CA ILE A 2 2.46 9.93 -13.53
C ILE A 2 3.81 10.59 -13.22
N GLN A 3 4.47 11.22 -14.20
CA GLN A 3 5.76 11.92 -13.99
C GLN A 3 5.71 13.04 -12.93
N ASN A 4 4.59 13.75 -12.79
CA ASN A 4 4.45 14.78 -11.77
C ASN A 4 4.31 14.20 -10.37
N ILE A 5 3.61 13.05 -10.25
CA ILE A 5 3.47 12.30 -9.00
C ILE A 5 4.84 11.73 -8.59
N GLN A 6 5.58 11.12 -9.52
CA GLN A 6 6.94 10.64 -9.29
C GLN A 6 7.85 11.75 -8.78
N LYS A 7 7.94 12.89 -9.51
CA LYS A 7 8.76 14.05 -9.09
C LYS A 7 8.37 14.60 -7.71
N PHE A 8 7.08 14.55 -7.37
CA PHE A 8 6.62 14.97 -6.05
C PHE A 8 7.19 14.05 -4.96
N TRP A 9 7.12 12.74 -5.17
CA TRP A 9 7.66 11.77 -4.21
C TRP A 9 9.18 11.79 -4.15
N ASP A 10 9.88 11.91 -5.29
CA ASP A 10 11.33 12.08 -5.32
C ASP A 10 11.78 13.26 -4.46
N LYS A 11 11.12 14.42 -4.61
CA LYS A 11 11.44 15.64 -3.83
C LYS A 11 11.19 15.48 -2.33
N ASN A 12 10.28 14.61 -1.93
CA ASN A 12 9.88 14.42 -0.53
C ASN A 12 10.53 13.19 0.12
N ALA A 13 11.31 12.40 -0.61
CA ALA A 13 11.85 11.12 -0.14
C ALA A 13 12.71 11.27 1.13
N ASP A 14 13.63 12.23 1.18
CA ASP A 14 14.51 12.44 2.34
C ASP A 14 13.77 12.81 3.64
N ARG A 15 12.55 13.36 3.53
CA ARG A 15 11.74 13.75 4.69
C ARG A 15 10.68 12.72 5.04
N TYR A 16 10.50 11.72 4.19
CA TYR A 16 9.41 10.75 4.33
C TYR A 16 9.47 9.99 5.64
N ASP A 17 10.64 9.49 6.01
CA ASP A 17 10.86 8.74 7.25
C ASP A 17 10.59 9.55 8.51
N GLN A 18 10.84 10.86 8.50
CA GLN A 18 10.51 11.74 9.62
C GLN A 18 8.98 11.82 9.85
N GLY A 19 8.21 11.75 8.76
CA GLY A 19 6.74 11.65 8.81
C GLY A 19 6.28 10.30 9.36
N GLU A 20 6.90 9.21 8.91
CA GLU A 20 6.59 7.84 9.38
C GLU A 20 6.89 7.66 10.86
N GLN A 21 8.00 8.19 11.37
CA GLN A 21 8.36 8.11 12.80
C GLN A 21 7.28 8.69 13.72
N LYS A 22 6.59 9.76 13.30
CA LYS A 22 5.47 10.34 14.06
C LYS A 22 4.25 9.41 14.16
N SER A 23 4.18 8.40 13.32
CA SER A 23 3.11 7.41 13.26
C SER A 23 3.60 5.99 13.57
N ALA A 24 4.75 5.85 14.24
CA ALA A 24 5.39 4.56 14.49
C ALA A 24 4.47 3.56 15.21
N ASP A 25 3.71 4.01 16.22
CA ASP A 25 2.77 3.14 16.96
C ASP A 25 1.64 2.63 16.06
N VAL A 26 1.13 3.48 15.16
CA VAL A 26 0.12 3.11 14.16
C VAL A 26 0.66 2.03 13.22
N TYR A 27 1.88 2.23 12.72
CA TYR A 27 2.50 1.26 11.81
C TYR A 27 2.86 -0.04 12.51
N LYS A 28 3.28 0.00 13.78
CA LYS A 28 3.52 -1.21 14.57
C LYS A 28 2.24 -2.05 14.72
N ASP A 29 1.11 -1.43 15.02
CA ASP A 29 -0.19 -2.11 15.09
C ASP A 29 -0.59 -2.70 13.73
N ILE A 30 -0.49 -1.92 12.65
CA ILE A 30 -0.81 -2.36 11.29
C ILE A 30 0.07 -3.53 10.86
N LEU A 31 1.38 -3.47 11.09
CA LEU A 31 2.30 -4.57 10.76
C LEU A 31 2.01 -5.84 11.58
N GLY A 32 1.66 -5.69 12.86
CA GLY A 32 1.23 -6.82 13.70
C GLY A 32 -0.04 -7.50 13.18
N ARG A 33 -0.98 -6.74 12.62
CA ARG A 33 -2.19 -7.26 11.96
C ARG A 33 -1.85 -7.93 10.64
N THR A 34 -1.02 -7.30 9.81
CA THR A 34 -0.59 -7.81 8.51
C THR A 34 0.14 -9.14 8.64
N ASN A 35 1.05 -9.26 9.63
CA ASN A 35 1.80 -10.49 9.88
C ASN A 35 0.94 -11.74 10.16
N LYS A 36 -0.32 -11.58 10.61
CA LYS A 36 -1.23 -12.70 10.83
C LYS A 36 -1.69 -13.40 9.53
N TYR A 37 -1.47 -12.75 8.39
CA TYR A 37 -1.87 -13.22 7.06
C TYR A 37 -0.67 -13.63 6.20
N LEU A 38 0.54 -13.52 6.72
CA LEU A 38 1.77 -13.86 6.00
C LEU A 38 2.31 -15.21 6.48
N ASP A 39 2.94 -15.94 5.54
CA ASP A 39 3.61 -17.21 5.77
C ASP A 39 5.04 -17.17 5.25
N THR A 40 5.95 -17.95 5.86
CA THR A 40 7.36 -18.04 5.49
C THR A 40 7.60 -18.59 4.07
N GLU A 41 6.58 -19.16 3.44
CA GLU A 41 6.62 -19.64 2.07
C GLU A 41 6.07 -18.62 1.04
N ASP A 42 5.53 -17.48 1.50
CA ASP A 42 4.91 -16.49 0.65
C ASP A 42 5.92 -15.69 -0.19
N ASN A 43 5.62 -15.49 -1.48
CA ASN A 43 6.18 -14.45 -2.33
C ASN A 43 5.25 -13.24 -2.30
N VAL A 44 5.75 -12.12 -1.78
CA VAL A 44 4.95 -10.93 -1.47
C VAL A 44 5.37 -9.74 -2.32
N LEU A 45 4.40 -8.96 -2.79
CA LEU A 45 4.62 -7.61 -3.34
C LEU A 45 4.15 -6.56 -2.33
N ASP A 46 5.03 -5.63 -1.97
CA ASP A 46 4.65 -4.40 -1.24
C ASP A 46 4.49 -3.27 -2.26
N PHE A 47 3.23 -3.00 -2.64
CA PHE A 47 2.87 -2.00 -3.64
C PHE A 47 2.79 -0.61 -3.03
N GLY A 48 3.67 0.28 -3.46
CA GLY A 48 3.89 1.61 -2.89
C GLY A 48 4.73 1.54 -1.62
N CYS A 49 5.86 0.83 -1.68
CA CYS A 49 6.71 0.52 -0.53
C CYS A 49 7.43 1.74 0.07
N ALA A 50 7.45 2.88 -0.62
CA ALA A 50 8.18 4.08 -0.25
C ALA A 50 9.66 3.77 0.08
N THR A 51 10.18 4.25 1.20
CA THR A 51 11.56 4.02 1.66
C THR A 51 11.81 2.61 2.24
N GLY A 52 10.88 1.65 2.05
CA GLY A 52 11.05 0.25 2.37
C GLY A 52 11.01 -0.14 3.85
N THR A 53 10.71 0.79 4.76
CA THR A 53 10.70 0.52 6.22
C THR A 53 9.75 -0.62 6.58
N LYS A 54 8.53 -0.62 6.02
CA LYS A 54 7.53 -1.67 6.28
C LYS A 54 7.87 -2.97 5.57
N THR A 55 8.35 -2.89 4.33
CA THR A 55 8.83 -4.04 3.55
C THR A 55 9.91 -4.83 4.31
N ILE A 56 10.94 -4.12 4.82
CA ILE A 56 12.02 -4.70 5.62
C ILE A 56 11.49 -5.33 6.91
N ALA A 57 10.54 -4.69 7.58
CA ALA A 57 9.95 -5.22 8.80
C ALA A 57 9.16 -6.52 8.58
N LEU A 58 8.53 -6.69 7.41
CA LEU A 58 7.78 -7.89 7.03
C LEU A 58 8.66 -9.03 6.51
N ALA A 59 9.89 -8.75 6.09
CA ALA A 59 10.78 -9.71 5.42
C ALA A 59 10.98 -11.01 6.20
N LYS A 60 11.06 -10.94 7.53
CA LYS A 60 11.26 -12.13 8.40
C LYS A 60 10.05 -13.09 8.43
N SER A 61 8.91 -12.67 7.92
CA SER A 61 7.64 -13.43 7.97
C SER A 61 7.29 -14.06 6.61
N VAL A 62 8.17 -13.91 5.60
CA VAL A 62 7.90 -14.34 4.22
C VAL A 62 9.12 -14.97 3.57
N ARG A 63 8.93 -15.76 2.51
CA ARG A 63 10.03 -16.29 1.70
C ARG A 63 10.79 -15.17 1.01
N HIS A 64 10.07 -14.30 0.32
CA HIS A 64 10.61 -13.16 -0.41
C HIS A 64 9.58 -12.03 -0.44
N ILE A 65 10.04 -10.80 -0.31
CA ILE A 65 9.21 -9.62 -0.50
C ILE A 65 9.87 -8.65 -1.48
N HIS A 66 9.08 -8.25 -2.48
CA HIS A 66 9.46 -7.25 -3.46
C HIS A 66 8.75 -5.93 -3.13
N GLY A 67 9.51 -4.89 -2.84
CA GLY A 67 9.00 -3.53 -2.69
C GLY A 67 9.01 -2.80 -4.03
N LEU A 68 7.85 -2.32 -4.44
CA LEU A 68 7.66 -1.54 -5.67
C LEU A 68 7.18 -0.13 -5.33
N ASP A 69 7.86 0.89 -5.84
CA ASP A 69 7.42 2.28 -5.71
C ASP A 69 7.68 3.06 -7.01
N ILE A 70 6.87 4.06 -7.28
CA ILE A 70 7.01 4.90 -8.47
C ILE A 70 8.25 5.81 -8.43
N SER A 71 8.76 6.12 -7.24
CA SER A 71 9.85 7.06 -7.00
C SER A 71 11.21 6.34 -6.94
N PRO A 72 12.12 6.58 -7.90
CA PRO A 72 13.49 6.09 -7.82
C PRO A 72 14.23 6.54 -6.55
N GLU A 73 13.95 7.74 -6.02
CA GLU A 73 14.58 8.22 -4.80
C GLU A 73 14.10 7.46 -3.56
N MET A 74 12.82 7.10 -3.49
CA MET A 74 12.31 6.20 -2.44
C MET A 74 13.03 4.85 -2.49
N ILE A 75 13.17 4.27 -3.68
CA ILE A 75 13.86 2.99 -3.89
C ILE A 75 15.36 3.08 -3.56
N ARG A 76 16.02 4.18 -3.89
CA ARG A 76 17.42 4.40 -3.48
C ARG A 76 17.57 4.37 -1.95
N LEU A 77 16.67 5.02 -1.23
CA LEU A 77 16.65 5.00 0.25
C LEU A 77 16.30 3.62 0.81
N ALA A 78 15.36 2.91 0.18
CA ALA A 78 14.97 1.55 0.55
C ALA A 78 16.16 0.58 0.42
N ASN A 79 16.91 0.64 -0.70
CA ASN A 79 18.11 -0.18 -0.89
C ASN A 79 19.19 0.13 0.15
N LYS A 80 19.42 1.40 0.47
CA LYS A 80 20.36 1.80 1.53
C LYS A 80 19.97 1.19 2.90
N LYS A 81 18.68 1.17 3.23
CA LYS A 81 18.20 0.53 4.48
C LYS A 81 18.34 -0.98 4.44
N LYS A 82 18.07 -1.62 3.31
CA LYS A 82 18.27 -3.05 3.12
C LYS A 82 19.73 -3.44 3.39
N GLU A 83 20.68 -2.73 2.78
CA GLU A 83 22.11 -2.95 2.98
C GLU A 83 22.49 -2.84 4.47
N ALA A 84 22.02 -1.79 5.15
CA ALA A 84 22.28 -1.58 6.58
C ALA A 84 21.64 -2.66 7.47
N SER A 85 20.57 -3.31 7.02
CA SER A 85 19.84 -4.34 7.77
C SER A 85 20.35 -5.76 7.55
N ASN A 86 21.27 -5.98 6.61
CA ASN A 86 21.79 -7.28 6.18
C ASN A 86 20.69 -8.32 5.84
N ILE A 87 19.56 -7.87 5.27
CA ILE A 87 18.42 -8.71 4.88
C ILE A 87 18.57 -9.13 3.42
N GLN A 88 18.46 -10.45 3.13
CA GLN A 88 18.70 -11.00 1.82
C GLN A 88 17.43 -11.26 1.00
N ASN A 89 16.30 -11.54 1.64
CA ASN A 89 15.04 -11.91 1.01
C ASN A 89 14.14 -10.71 0.66
N VAL A 90 14.74 -9.54 0.45
CA VAL A 90 14.06 -8.31 0.01
C VAL A 90 14.67 -7.83 -1.28
N THR A 91 13.82 -7.44 -2.23
CA THR A 91 14.22 -6.69 -3.43
C THR A 91 13.41 -5.41 -3.55
N PHE A 92 13.99 -4.40 -4.17
CA PHE A 92 13.29 -3.14 -4.44
C PHE A 92 13.48 -2.72 -5.89
N SER A 93 12.40 -2.25 -6.53
CA SER A 93 12.46 -1.64 -7.85
C SER A 93 11.54 -0.43 -7.98
N SER A 94 11.93 0.52 -8.85
CA SER A 94 11.05 1.61 -9.22
C SER A 94 10.17 1.22 -10.41
N GLY A 95 8.87 1.53 -10.32
CA GLY A 95 7.93 1.18 -11.37
C GLY A 95 6.47 1.33 -10.95
N THR A 96 5.60 0.79 -11.77
CA THR A 96 4.16 0.73 -11.50
C THR A 96 3.70 -0.71 -11.41
N ILE A 97 2.49 -0.93 -10.90
CA ILE A 97 1.87 -2.27 -10.84
C ILE A 97 1.67 -2.90 -12.24
N PHE A 98 1.78 -2.08 -13.31
CA PHE A 98 1.67 -2.50 -14.71
C PHE A 98 3.01 -2.86 -15.35
N SER A 99 4.11 -2.87 -14.58
CA SER A 99 5.43 -3.28 -15.05
C SER A 99 5.39 -4.71 -15.62
N GLN A 100 6.04 -4.93 -16.76
CA GLN A 100 5.99 -6.22 -17.49
C GLN A 100 6.68 -7.36 -16.74
N GLU A 101 7.57 -7.02 -15.80
CA GLU A 101 8.28 -7.99 -14.95
C GLU A 101 7.36 -8.64 -13.90
N LEU A 102 6.17 -8.08 -13.67
CA LEU A 102 5.18 -8.64 -12.78
C LEU A 102 4.28 -9.62 -13.56
N GLU A 103 4.51 -10.91 -13.38
CA GLU A 103 3.78 -11.96 -14.07
C GLU A 103 2.42 -12.23 -13.41
N PRO A 104 1.35 -12.49 -14.19
CA PRO A 104 0.06 -12.91 -13.65
C PRO A 104 0.18 -14.20 -12.82
N ALA A 105 -0.66 -14.31 -11.79
CA ALA A 105 -0.75 -15.47 -10.89
C ALA A 105 0.60 -15.94 -10.31
N SER A 106 1.52 -15.01 -10.04
CA SER A 106 2.86 -15.30 -9.52
C SER A 106 3.01 -15.01 -8.02
N LEU A 107 2.13 -14.19 -7.43
CA LEU A 107 2.25 -13.71 -6.07
C LEU A 107 1.26 -14.40 -5.12
N ASP A 108 1.74 -14.78 -3.94
CA ASP A 108 0.91 -15.35 -2.88
C ASP A 108 0.16 -14.24 -2.14
N LYS A 109 0.83 -13.11 -1.91
CA LYS A 109 0.24 -11.95 -1.22
C LYS A 109 0.66 -10.64 -1.90
N ILE A 110 -0.23 -9.66 -1.85
CA ILE A 110 0.10 -8.26 -2.15
C ILE A 110 -0.30 -7.43 -0.94
N VAL A 111 0.58 -6.57 -0.46
CA VAL A 111 0.29 -5.61 0.61
C VAL A 111 0.37 -4.19 0.06
N SER A 112 -0.43 -3.27 0.59
CA SER A 112 -0.40 -1.87 0.20
C SER A 112 -0.76 -0.97 1.38
N PHE A 113 0.17 -0.11 1.78
CA PHE A 113 0.04 0.76 2.95
C PHE A 113 -0.11 2.22 2.53
N ALA A 114 -1.32 2.75 2.67
CA ALA A 114 -1.65 4.15 2.40
C ALA A 114 -1.42 4.58 0.93
N VAL A 115 -1.71 3.72 -0.04
CA VAL A 115 -1.57 3.99 -1.48
C VAL A 115 -2.92 4.18 -2.17
N ILE A 116 -3.89 3.27 -1.93
CA ILE A 116 -5.13 3.17 -2.72
C ILE A 116 -5.91 4.49 -2.77
N HIS A 117 -5.91 5.27 -1.70
CA HIS A 117 -6.58 6.57 -1.67
C HIS A 117 -5.88 7.66 -2.51
N LEU A 118 -4.67 7.40 -3.02
CA LEU A 118 -3.91 8.32 -3.88
C LEU A 118 -4.01 7.98 -5.37
N LEU A 119 -4.63 6.86 -5.73
CA LEU A 119 -4.72 6.39 -7.09
C LEU A 119 -5.88 7.06 -7.85
N GLU A 120 -5.63 7.54 -9.06
CA GLU A 120 -6.65 8.04 -9.97
C GLU A 120 -7.44 6.87 -10.56
N ASP A 121 -6.73 5.88 -11.11
CA ASP A 121 -7.30 4.70 -11.79
C ASP A 121 -7.34 3.50 -10.85
N LYS A 122 -7.93 3.69 -9.66
CA LYS A 122 -7.93 2.68 -8.59
C LYS A 122 -8.58 1.35 -9.00
N GLU A 123 -9.65 1.39 -9.81
CA GLU A 123 -10.34 0.20 -10.31
C GLU A 123 -9.41 -0.64 -11.20
N GLU A 124 -8.64 0.00 -12.07
CA GLU A 124 -7.67 -0.68 -12.94
C GLU A 124 -6.53 -1.29 -12.13
N VAL A 125 -6.04 -0.55 -11.13
CA VAL A 125 -5.01 -1.06 -10.21
C VAL A 125 -5.52 -2.27 -9.42
N ILE A 126 -6.74 -2.23 -8.87
CA ILE A 126 -7.30 -3.38 -8.13
C ILE A 126 -7.50 -4.58 -9.04
N ARG A 127 -7.92 -4.39 -10.29
CA ARG A 127 -8.00 -5.46 -11.28
C ARG A 127 -6.62 -6.08 -11.55
N ARG A 128 -5.60 -5.23 -11.73
CA ARG A 128 -4.23 -5.71 -11.92
C ARG A 128 -3.68 -6.46 -10.71
N ILE A 129 -3.96 -6.01 -9.50
CA ILE A 129 -3.64 -6.72 -8.25
C ILE A 129 -4.29 -8.11 -8.25
N HIS A 130 -5.57 -8.20 -8.66
CA HIS A 130 -6.27 -9.48 -8.78
C HIS A 130 -5.60 -10.41 -9.81
N GLU A 131 -5.17 -9.89 -10.96
CA GLU A 131 -4.47 -10.69 -11.98
C GLU A 131 -3.14 -11.25 -11.47
N LEU A 132 -2.35 -10.45 -10.74
CA LEU A 132 -1.02 -10.82 -10.23
C LEU A 132 -1.07 -11.88 -9.13
N LEU A 133 -2.16 -11.92 -8.35
CA LEU A 133 -2.34 -12.90 -7.29
C LEU A 133 -2.63 -14.28 -7.86
N LYS A 134 -2.03 -15.30 -7.24
CA LYS A 134 -2.43 -16.70 -7.43
C LYS A 134 -3.89 -16.91 -7.01
N PRO A 135 -4.59 -17.96 -7.51
CA PRO A 135 -5.88 -18.36 -6.96
C PRO A 135 -5.80 -18.59 -5.45
N GLY A 136 -6.67 -17.95 -4.67
CA GLY A 136 -6.63 -17.97 -3.20
C GLY A 136 -5.56 -17.06 -2.57
N GLY A 137 -4.81 -16.31 -3.37
CA GLY A 137 -3.87 -15.30 -2.88
C GLY A 137 -4.59 -14.12 -2.21
N LEU A 138 -3.90 -13.43 -1.29
CA LEU A 138 -4.51 -12.35 -0.50
C LEU A 138 -3.99 -10.97 -0.92
N PHE A 139 -4.91 -10.02 -1.00
CA PHE A 139 -4.61 -8.59 -1.02
C PHE A 139 -4.88 -7.98 0.35
N ILE A 140 -3.88 -7.38 0.97
CA ILE A 140 -3.98 -6.70 2.26
C ILE A 140 -3.82 -5.20 2.03
N SER A 141 -4.91 -4.46 2.21
CA SER A 141 -4.97 -3.01 1.98
C SER A 141 -5.14 -2.25 3.27
N VAL A 142 -4.32 -1.23 3.45
CA VAL A 142 -4.45 -0.25 4.54
C VAL A 142 -4.68 1.12 3.92
N THR A 143 -5.90 1.64 4.04
CA THR A 143 -6.34 2.82 3.29
C THR A 143 -6.89 3.90 4.21
N ALA A 144 -6.44 5.15 4.03
CA ALA A 144 -6.98 6.29 4.74
C ALA A 144 -8.41 6.63 4.28
N CYS A 145 -9.34 6.81 5.24
CA CYS A 145 -10.76 7.02 4.99
C CYS A 145 -11.19 8.42 5.42
N PHE A 146 -11.03 9.39 4.54
CA PHE A 146 -11.22 10.83 4.83
C PHE A 146 -12.68 11.24 5.03
N LYS A 147 -13.67 10.45 4.58
CA LYS A 147 -15.10 10.67 4.82
C LYS A 147 -15.60 10.13 6.15
N ASP A 148 -14.79 9.32 6.82
CA ASP A 148 -15.11 8.79 8.14
C ASP A 148 -14.61 9.72 9.26
N LYS A 149 -14.64 9.22 10.51
CA LYS A 149 -14.27 9.98 11.71
C LYS A 149 -12.82 10.45 11.65
N MET A 150 -12.61 11.71 12.00
CA MET A 150 -11.30 12.36 12.05
C MET A 150 -11.27 13.33 13.24
N THR A 151 -10.13 13.41 13.95
CA THR A 151 -9.91 14.42 14.98
C THR A 151 -9.90 15.83 14.39
N PHE A 152 -10.21 16.83 15.18
CA PHE A 152 -10.19 18.23 14.74
C PHE A 152 -8.82 18.64 14.18
N LYS A 153 -7.72 18.23 14.85
CA LYS A 153 -6.34 18.48 14.39
C LYS A 153 -6.08 17.91 12.99
N ASN A 154 -6.44 16.63 12.78
CA ASN A 154 -6.24 15.98 11.48
C ASN A 154 -7.16 16.57 10.40
N ARG A 155 -8.35 17.02 10.77
CA ARG A 155 -9.25 17.71 9.85
C ARG A 155 -8.67 19.03 9.34
N ILE A 156 -8.05 19.81 10.21
CA ILE A 156 -7.37 21.06 9.82
C ILE A 156 -6.20 20.72 8.87
N GLY A 157 -5.36 19.74 9.21
CA GLY A 157 -4.26 19.29 8.35
C GLY A 157 -4.75 18.80 6.98
N PHE A 158 -5.85 18.06 6.94
CA PHE A 158 -6.46 17.59 5.70
C PHE A 158 -7.00 18.76 4.85
N ILE A 159 -7.67 19.74 5.46
CA ILE A 159 -8.12 20.96 4.75
C ILE A 159 -6.94 21.71 4.16
N SER A 160 -5.84 21.86 4.91
CA SER A 160 -4.60 22.45 4.41
C SER A 160 -4.06 21.69 3.18
N THR A 161 -4.06 20.36 3.21
CA THR A 161 -3.67 19.51 2.06
C THR A 161 -4.55 19.76 0.84
N LEU A 162 -5.87 19.87 1.03
CA LEU A 162 -6.80 20.20 -0.07
C LEU A 162 -6.56 21.59 -0.67
N LEU A 163 -6.25 22.58 0.16
CA LEU A 163 -5.89 23.92 -0.31
C LEU A 163 -4.58 23.88 -1.11
N MET A 164 -3.55 23.20 -0.61
CA MET A 164 -2.27 23.04 -1.32
C MET A 164 -2.46 22.30 -2.66
N LYS A 165 -3.33 21.29 -2.70
CA LYS A 165 -3.73 20.63 -3.95
C LYS A 165 -4.40 21.61 -4.92
N LYS A 166 -5.34 22.43 -4.43
CA LYS A 166 -6.08 23.39 -5.26
C LYS A 166 -5.15 24.43 -5.94
N ILE A 167 -4.07 24.83 -5.27
CA ILE A 167 -3.07 25.75 -5.82
C ILE A 167 -1.92 25.03 -6.56
N GLY A 168 -2.03 23.73 -6.81
CA GLY A 168 -1.09 22.95 -7.62
C GLY A 168 0.21 22.52 -6.92
N LEU A 169 0.35 22.74 -5.61
CA LEU A 169 1.55 22.35 -4.86
C LEU A 169 1.60 20.84 -4.58
N ILE A 170 0.45 20.18 -4.55
CA ILE A 170 0.33 18.73 -4.34
C ILE A 170 -0.35 18.11 -5.55
N PRO A 171 0.38 17.40 -6.43
CA PRO A 171 -0.17 16.81 -7.66
C PRO A 171 -0.85 15.46 -7.42
N LEU A 172 -1.14 15.10 -6.17
CA LEU A 172 -1.71 13.80 -5.83
C LEU A 172 -3.22 13.78 -6.06
N HIS A 173 -3.73 12.67 -6.58
CA HIS A 173 -5.14 12.37 -6.51
C HIS A 173 -5.50 12.00 -5.06
N LEU A 174 -6.69 12.40 -4.58
CA LEU A 174 -7.18 12.05 -3.25
C LEU A 174 -8.59 11.49 -3.37
N ASN A 175 -8.70 10.17 -3.22
CA ASN A 175 -10.00 9.52 -3.13
C ASN A 175 -10.58 9.72 -1.73
N MET A 176 -11.79 10.25 -1.69
CA MET A 176 -12.54 10.49 -0.45
C MET A 176 -13.32 9.22 -0.07
N PHE A 177 -12.62 8.26 0.55
CA PHE A 177 -13.23 7.00 0.99
C PHE A 177 -13.89 7.10 2.36
N LYS A 178 -15.00 6.33 2.52
CA LYS A 178 -15.40 5.68 3.78
C LYS A 178 -14.77 4.29 3.84
N THR A 179 -14.76 3.66 5.02
CA THR A 179 -14.29 2.26 5.15
C THR A 179 -15.11 1.31 4.29
N SER A 180 -16.43 1.50 4.21
CA SER A 180 -17.33 0.72 3.33
C SER A 180 -17.01 0.84 1.84
N ASP A 181 -16.50 1.99 1.39
CA ASP A 181 -16.17 2.20 -0.02
C ASP A 181 -14.95 1.36 -0.42
N VAL A 182 -14.02 1.12 0.51
CA VAL A 182 -12.85 0.25 0.28
C VAL A 182 -13.28 -1.21 0.16
N GLU A 183 -14.18 -1.68 1.03
CA GLU A 183 -14.75 -3.03 0.95
C GLU A 183 -15.51 -3.24 -0.36
N HIS A 184 -16.34 -2.26 -0.76
CA HIS A 184 -17.05 -2.26 -2.03
C HIS A 184 -16.10 -2.32 -3.23
N LEU A 185 -15.01 -1.56 -3.19
CA LEU A 185 -14.00 -1.58 -4.25
C LEU A 185 -13.39 -2.98 -4.41
N MET A 186 -13.10 -3.69 -3.32
CA MET A 186 -12.57 -5.05 -3.37
C MET A 186 -13.61 -6.03 -3.93
N THR A 187 -14.84 -6.02 -3.40
CA THR A 187 -15.88 -6.97 -3.83
C THR A 187 -16.32 -6.75 -5.28
N ALA A 188 -16.32 -5.51 -5.77
CA ALA A 188 -16.59 -5.19 -7.16
C ALA A 188 -15.55 -5.76 -8.14
N HIS A 189 -14.35 -6.11 -7.65
CA HIS A 189 -13.27 -6.68 -8.44
C HIS A 189 -12.95 -8.14 -8.05
N HIS A 190 -13.98 -8.92 -7.69
CA HIS A 190 -13.90 -10.38 -7.46
C HIS A 190 -12.97 -10.78 -6.29
N PHE A 191 -12.91 -9.93 -5.28
CA PHE A 191 -12.28 -10.30 -4.02
C PHE A 191 -13.33 -10.66 -2.98
N LYS A 192 -13.10 -11.76 -2.27
CA LYS A 192 -13.85 -12.15 -1.08
C LYS A 192 -13.20 -11.53 0.16
N ILE A 193 -13.96 -10.72 0.90
CA ILE A 193 -13.44 -10.12 2.15
C ILE A 193 -13.29 -11.23 3.20
N MET A 194 -12.07 -11.47 3.63
CA MET A 194 -11.73 -12.39 4.71
C MET A 194 -11.75 -11.69 6.07
N HIS A 195 -11.34 -10.43 6.08
CA HIS A 195 -11.39 -9.57 7.26
C HIS A 195 -11.45 -8.11 6.84
N ALA A 196 -12.30 -7.34 7.50
CA ALA A 196 -12.34 -5.89 7.36
C ALA A 196 -12.46 -5.26 8.76
N GLU A 197 -11.64 -4.26 9.03
CA GLU A 197 -11.61 -3.57 10.30
C GLU A 197 -11.40 -2.07 10.10
N LYS A 198 -12.16 -1.29 10.88
CA LYS A 198 -11.97 0.16 10.98
C LYS A 198 -11.08 0.48 12.17
N ILE A 199 -9.88 0.95 11.89
CA ILE A 199 -8.90 1.37 12.88
C ILE A 199 -8.98 2.89 13.04
N PHE A 200 -8.85 3.40 14.27
CA PHE A 200 -8.86 4.84 14.53
C PHE A 200 -7.58 5.31 15.23
N HIS A 201 -6.76 6.04 14.49
CA HIS A 201 -5.58 6.73 15.00
C HIS A 201 -5.61 8.21 14.59
N GLY A 202 -6.54 8.96 15.23
CA GLY A 202 -6.77 10.35 14.88
C GLY A 202 -7.52 10.57 13.56
N MET A 203 -7.54 9.58 12.67
CA MET A 203 -8.37 9.45 11.49
C MET A 203 -8.76 7.99 11.31
N SER A 204 -9.85 7.76 10.58
CA SER A 204 -10.27 6.40 10.25
C SER A 204 -9.39 5.81 9.16
N ILE A 205 -8.97 4.57 9.38
CA ILE A 205 -8.18 3.76 8.47
C ILE A 205 -8.97 2.47 8.23
N SER A 206 -9.13 2.07 6.98
CA SER A 206 -9.65 0.75 6.61
C SER A 206 -8.48 -0.22 6.52
N PHE A 207 -8.52 -1.30 7.28
CA PHE A 207 -7.70 -2.49 7.12
C PHE A 207 -8.57 -3.57 6.50
N VAL A 208 -8.18 -4.07 5.33
CA VAL A 208 -8.90 -5.13 4.62
C VAL A 208 -7.91 -6.21 4.22
N ALA A 209 -8.23 -7.46 4.54
CA ALA A 209 -7.61 -8.65 3.96
C ALA A 209 -8.66 -9.33 3.07
N ALA A 210 -8.39 -9.40 1.77
CA ALA A 210 -9.31 -9.90 0.77
C ALA A 210 -8.66 -10.99 -0.09
N GLU A 211 -9.34 -12.10 -0.27
CA GLU A 211 -8.88 -13.26 -1.02
C GLU A 211 -9.34 -13.16 -2.48
N LYS A 212 -8.45 -13.44 -3.42
CA LYS A 212 -8.82 -13.65 -4.82
C LYS A 212 -9.71 -14.88 -4.91
N GLU A 213 -10.95 -14.69 -5.36
CA GLU A 213 -11.86 -15.81 -5.58
C GLU A 213 -11.27 -16.78 -6.60
N LYS A 214 -11.35 -18.08 -6.28
CA LYS A 214 -10.98 -19.14 -7.22
C LYS A 214 -11.96 -19.10 -8.39
N GLY A 215 -11.46 -19.00 -9.61
CA GLY A 215 -12.31 -19.07 -10.79
C GLY A 215 -13.18 -20.33 -10.76
N LYS A 216 -14.46 -20.21 -11.16
CA LYS A 216 -15.34 -21.38 -11.32
C LYS A 216 -14.74 -22.26 -12.42
N GLY A 217 -13.88 -23.23 -12.10
CA GLY A 217 -13.29 -24.16 -13.07
C GLY A 217 -11.87 -24.65 -12.76
N GLU A 218 -11.20 -24.11 -11.73
CA GLU A 218 -9.88 -24.62 -11.31
C GLU A 218 -10.07 -25.53 -10.09
N VAL A 219 -10.30 -26.83 -10.38
CA VAL A 219 -10.27 -27.94 -9.41
C VAL A 219 -8.97 -28.70 -9.64
#